data_5df6a7bc5796ec5aab1f4ee5f003e95f
#
_entry.id   5df6a7bc5796ec5aab1f4ee5f003e95f
#
_cell.length_a   1.000
_cell.length_b   1.000
_cell.length_c   1.000
_cell.angle_alpha   90.00
_cell.angle_beta   90.00
_cell.angle_gamma   90.00
#
_symmetry.space_group_name_H-M   'P 1'
#
loop_
_entity.id
_entity.type
_entity.pdbx_description
1 polymer ?
#
loop_
_entity_poly.entity_id
_entity_poly.type
_entity_poly.pdbx_seq_one_letter_code
_entity_poly.pdbx_strand_id
1 'polypeptide(L)'
;MKSKKKRRWLWIVVIIIAISSIIAISGQDDNLTENEDSKIEATPTPESLTNEVGTATFDEIYRAYKDNELVADDMYKHNRYQIAAKIDGMTNDGLFNLTGGATLTLETKVDNTIVVFYAEFEKDQEDNLKTVKVGDTITFIGECLSAGSWSDCEMIAQ
;
A
#
# COMPACT_ATOMS: atom_id res chain seq x y z
N MET A 1 -25.50 -19.87 -30.91
CA MET A 1 -24.70 -18.66 -30.67
C MET A 1 -23.47 -19.06 -29.86
N LYS A 2 -22.33 -19.36 -30.51
CA LYS A 2 -21.12 -19.86 -29.86
C LYS A 2 -19.98 -18.87 -30.02
N SER A 3 -19.41 -18.46 -28.88
CA SER A 3 -17.97 -18.18 -28.68
C SER A 3 -17.33 -16.92 -29.30
N LYS A 4 -17.77 -15.74 -28.86
CA LYS A 4 -16.93 -14.53 -28.99
C LYS A 4 -15.89 -14.40 -27.86
N LYS A 5 -16.01 -15.14 -26.76
CA LYS A 5 -15.08 -15.10 -25.61
C LYS A 5 -13.71 -15.76 -25.86
N LYS A 6 -13.66 -16.85 -26.63
CA LYS A 6 -12.40 -17.56 -26.94
C LYS A 6 -11.42 -16.77 -27.80
N ARG A 7 -11.90 -15.91 -28.69
CA ARG A 7 -11.01 -15.10 -29.58
C ARG A 7 -10.30 -13.99 -28.82
N ARG A 8 -10.90 -13.41 -27.80
CA ARG A 8 -10.29 -12.33 -27.00
C ARG A 8 -9.15 -12.85 -26.11
N TRP A 9 -9.27 -14.07 -25.60
CA TRP A 9 -8.24 -14.70 -24.77
C TRP A 9 -7.01 -15.10 -25.59
N LEU A 10 -7.20 -15.55 -26.83
CA LEU A 10 -6.10 -15.86 -27.75
C LEU A 10 -5.26 -14.61 -28.10
N TRP A 11 -5.86 -13.44 -28.22
CA TRP A 11 -5.14 -12.19 -28.49
C TRP A 11 -4.28 -11.73 -27.31
N ILE A 12 -4.72 -11.96 -26.09
CA ILE A 12 -3.96 -11.63 -24.87
C ILE A 12 -2.70 -12.51 -24.77
N VAL A 13 -2.80 -13.79 -25.09
CA VAL A 13 -1.66 -14.72 -25.07
C VAL A 13 -0.61 -14.35 -26.13
N VAL A 14 -1.05 -13.92 -27.32
CA VAL A 14 -0.16 -13.48 -28.40
C VAL A 14 0.61 -12.20 -28.04
N ILE A 15 -0.02 -11.27 -27.34
CA ILE A 15 0.62 -10.02 -26.88
C ILE A 15 1.70 -10.29 -25.84
N ILE A 16 1.48 -11.24 -24.91
CA ILE A 16 2.46 -11.60 -23.88
C ILE A 16 3.72 -12.26 -24.48
N ILE A 17 3.57 -13.06 -25.55
CA ILE A 17 4.71 -13.69 -26.23
C ILE A 17 5.55 -12.68 -27.03
N ALA A 18 4.93 -11.60 -27.54
CA ALA A 18 5.63 -10.57 -28.30
C ALA A 18 6.53 -9.65 -27.47
N ILE A 19 6.26 -9.53 -26.15
CA ILE A 19 7.05 -8.67 -25.24
C ILE A 19 8.32 -9.38 -24.75
N SER A 20 8.39 -10.71 -24.80
CA SER A 20 9.52 -11.50 -24.28
C SER A 20 10.75 -11.57 -25.21
N SER A 21 10.71 -10.95 -26.39
CA SER A 21 11.75 -11.14 -27.42
C SER A 21 12.70 -9.95 -27.64
N ILE A 22 12.70 -8.93 -26.80
CA ILE A 22 13.49 -7.71 -26.98
C ILE A 22 14.60 -7.53 -25.92
N ILE A 23 15.12 -8.61 -25.35
CA ILE A 23 16.33 -8.51 -24.51
C ILE A 23 17.36 -9.55 -24.98
N ALA A 24 17.99 -9.24 -26.08
CA ALA A 24 19.32 -9.77 -26.45
C ALA A 24 19.82 -9.00 -27.66
N ILE A 25 20.82 -8.16 -27.50
CA ILE A 25 21.92 -7.81 -28.41
C ILE A 25 22.43 -6.40 -28.07
N SER A 26 23.59 -6.38 -27.46
CA SER A 26 24.80 -5.58 -27.67
C SER A 26 25.65 -5.74 -26.41
N GLY A 27 26.68 -6.39 -26.38
CA GLY A 27 27.92 -6.68 -27.00
C GLY A 27 28.89 -5.49 -27.03
N GLN A 28 29.81 -5.48 -26.06
CA GLN A 28 31.26 -5.23 -26.14
C GLN A 28 31.75 -4.06 -26.99
N ASP A 29 32.47 -3.11 -26.36
CA ASP A 29 33.91 -2.89 -26.63
C ASP A 29 34.55 -1.93 -25.64
N ASP A 30 35.79 -2.28 -25.30
CA ASP A 30 36.75 -1.63 -24.41
C ASP A 30 37.09 -0.18 -24.81
N ASN A 31 37.29 0.70 -23.85
CA ASN A 31 38.57 1.46 -23.76
C ASN A 31 38.77 2.17 -22.41
N LEU A 32 39.94 1.95 -21.85
CA LEU A 32 40.52 2.60 -20.69
C LEU A 32 40.81 4.08 -20.96
N THR A 33 40.47 4.96 -20.05
CA THR A 33 41.35 6.10 -19.69
C THR A 33 40.99 6.60 -18.27
N GLU A 34 42.03 6.71 -17.44
CA GLU A 34 42.08 7.29 -16.11
C GLU A 34 41.66 8.77 -16.10
N ASN A 35 40.94 9.18 -15.08
CA ASN A 35 41.29 10.14 -14.03
C ASN A 35 40.11 10.96 -13.51
N GLU A 36 40.19 11.17 -12.22
CA GLU A 36 39.71 12.25 -11.37
C GLU A 36 38.35 12.16 -10.71
N ASP A 37 38.46 11.79 -9.44
CA ASP A 37 37.87 12.40 -8.25
C ASP A 37 36.53 13.12 -8.46
N SER A 38 35.44 12.35 -8.27
CA SER A 38 34.14 12.91 -7.92
C SER A 38 33.55 12.06 -6.80
N LYS A 39 33.59 12.67 -5.62
CA LYS A 39 32.84 12.32 -4.43
C LYS A 39 31.52 11.61 -4.77
N ILE A 40 31.51 10.31 -4.61
CA ILE A 40 30.28 9.51 -4.70
C ILE A 40 29.44 9.88 -3.49
N GLU A 41 28.47 10.73 -3.71
CA GLU A 41 27.37 10.95 -2.80
C GLU A 41 26.59 9.62 -2.74
N ALA A 42 26.62 9.01 -1.58
CA ALA A 42 26.01 7.71 -1.33
C ALA A 42 24.53 7.78 -1.69
N THR A 43 24.16 7.05 -2.74
CA THR A 43 22.76 6.66 -2.96
C THR A 43 22.28 5.98 -1.69
N PRO A 44 21.21 6.44 -1.05
CA PRO A 44 20.66 5.72 0.09
C PRO A 44 20.20 4.34 -0.38
N THR A 45 20.90 3.32 0.07
CA THR A 45 20.40 1.94 0.10
C THR A 45 19.00 2.00 0.72
N PRO A 46 17.99 1.28 0.20
CA PRO A 46 16.72 1.14 0.88
C PRO A 46 16.98 0.41 2.20
N GLU A 47 17.18 1.19 3.26
CA GLU A 47 17.32 0.68 4.61
C GLU A 47 15.97 0.11 5.05
N SER A 48 16.02 -1.15 5.44
CA SER A 48 15.25 -1.79 6.50
C SER A 48 14.03 -0.99 6.97
N LEU A 49 12.85 -1.57 6.75
CA LEU A 49 11.59 -1.18 7.38
C LEU A 49 11.85 -0.81 8.85
N THR A 50 11.99 0.47 9.14
CA THR A 50 12.08 0.95 10.51
C THR A 50 10.68 0.87 11.08
N ASN A 51 10.52 0.23 12.24
CA ASN A 51 9.27 0.22 13.03
C ASN A 51 8.93 1.63 13.60
N GLU A 52 9.47 2.68 13.01
CA GLU A 52 9.20 4.04 13.40
C GLU A 52 7.83 4.48 12.89
N VAL A 53 7.01 4.94 13.83
CA VAL A 53 5.69 5.49 13.50
C VAL A 53 5.86 6.93 13.05
N GLY A 54 5.46 7.21 11.83
CA GLY A 54 5.47 8.55 11.26
C GLY A 54 4.48 9.48 11.97
N THR A 55 4.73 10.78 11.88
CA THR A 55 3.94 11.82 12.54
C THR A 55 2.83 12.41 11.67
N ALA A 56 2.75 12.02 10.38
CA ALA A 56 1.72 12.53 9.47
C ALA A 56 0.33 12.06 9.92
N THR A 57 -0.63 12.95 9.81
CA THR A 57 -2.03 12.68 10.09
C THR A 57 -2.73 12.05 8.89
N PHE A 58 -3.86 11.36 9.11
CA PHE A 58 -4.68 10.85 8.01
C PHE A 58 -5.09 11.95 7.03
N ASP A 59 -5.44 13.14 7.53
CA ASP A 59 -5.81 14.30 6.72
C ASP A 59 -4.70 14.71 5.75
N GLU A 60 -3.46 14.80 6.23
CA GLU A 60 -2.30 15.15 5.42
C GLU A 60 -2.04 14.10 4.34
N ILE A 61 -2.06 12.83 4.72
CA ILE A 61 -1.88 11.71 3.79
C ILE A 61 -2.99 11.73 2.73
N TYR A 62 -4.25 11.80 3.14
CA TYR A 62 -5.39 11.82 2.22
C TYR A 62 -5.31 12.96 1.20
N ARG A 63 -4.97 14.17 1.66
CA ARG A 63 -4.82 15.33 0.76
C ARG A 63 -3.68 15.16 -0.22
N ALA A 64 -2.54 14.66 0.22
CA ALA A 64 -1.41 14.39 -0.66
C ALA A 64 -1.79 13.40 -1.78
N TYR A 65 -2.50 12.31 -1.46
CA TYR A 65 -3.01 11.38 -2.46
C TYR A 65 -4.04 12.00 -3.40
N LYS A 66 -4.87 12.91 -2.90
CA LYS A 66 -5.84 13.65 -3.73
C LYS A 66 -5.16 14.63 -4.70
N ASP A 67 -4.06 15.22 -4.28
CA ASP A 67 -3.33 16.20 -5.08
C ASP A 67 -2.43 15.50 -6.12
N ASN A 68 -1.67 14.49 -5.73
CA ASN A 68 -0.80 13.72 -6.62
C ASN A 68 -0.43 12.37 -6.01
N GLU A 69 -1.09 11.30 -6.47
CA GLU A 69 -0.90 9.95 -5.98
C GLU A 69 0.55 9.46 -6.09
N LEU A 70 1.25 9.77 -7.18
CA LEU A 70 2.64 9.32 -7.38
C LEU A 70 3.59 9.94 -6.36
N VAL A 71 3.43 11.23 -6.06
CA VAL A 71 4.22 11.93 -5.05
C VAL A 71 3.86 11.44 -3.66
N ALA A 72 2.58 11.20 -3.41
CA ALA A 72 2.12 10.67 -2.12
C ALA A 72 2.64 9.25 -1.86
N ASP A 73 2.70 8.40 -2.89
CA ASP A 73 3.30 7.06 -2.78
C ASP A 73 4.77 7.17 -2.31
N ASP A 74 5.57 8.03 -2.93
CA ASP A 74 6.97 8.23 -2.54
C ASP A 74 7.13 8.73 -1.09
N MET A 75 6.15 9.48 -0.59
CA MET A 75 6.23 10.07 0.75
C MET A 75 5.67 9.17 1.86
N TYR A 76 4.60 8.44 1.59
CA TYR A 76 3.79 7.82 2.65
C TYR A 76 3.67 6.31 2.53
N LYS A 77 3.74 5.75 1.34
CA LYS A 77 3.55 4.32 1.12
C LYS A 77 4.62 3.49 1.82
N HIS A 78 4.19 2.37 2.38
CA HIS A 78 5.02 1.45 3.16
C HIS A 78 5.62 2.05 4.45
N ASN A 79 5.16 3.22 4.88
CA ASN A 79 5.46 3.77 6.19
C ASN A 79 4.29 3.54 7.14
N ARG A 80 4.57 3.48 8.44
CA ARG A 80 3.57 3.23 9.48
C ARG A 80 3.12 4.55 10.11
N TYR A 81 1.82 4.68 10.35
CA TYR A 81 1.23 5.89 10.95
C TYR A 81 0.19 5.50 11.99
N GLN A 82 0.02 6.36 12.99
CA GLN A 82 -1.03 6.25 13.98
C GLN A 82 -2.28 6.99 13.50
N ILE A 83 -3.37 6.27 13.35
CA ILE A 83 -4.64 6.77 12.82
C ILE A 83 -5.75 6.55 13.84
N ALA A 84 -6.59 7.57 14.04
CA ALA A 84 -7.84 7.47 14.79
C ALA A 84 -9.02 7.54 13.82
N ALA A 85 -9.95 6.58 13.89
CA ALA A 85 -11.11 6.54 13.02
C ALA A 85 -12.27 5.80 13.66
N LYS A 86 -13.48 6.06 13.16
CA LYS A 86 -14.70 5.39 13.59
C LYS A 86 -14.94 4.14 12.75
N ILE A 87 -15.37 3.07 13.39
CA ILE A 87 -15.73 1.82 12.72
C ILE A 87 -17.09 1.98 12.04
N ASP A 88 -17.14 1.87 10.72
CA ASP A 88 -18.37 1.83 9.92
C ASP A 88 -18.79 0.39 9.61
N GLY A 89 -17.83 -0.54 9.47
CA GLY A 89 -18.08 -1.94 9.20
C GLY A 89 -16.93 -2.84 9.68
N MET A 90 -17.25 -4.12 9.87
CA MET A 90 -16.28 -5.13 10.29
C MET A 90 -16.60 -6.44 9.57
N THR A 91 -15.62 -7.06 8.93
CA THR A 91 -15.80 -8.31 8.20
C THR A 91 -14.60 -9.23 8.39
N ASN A 92 -14.88 -10.52 8.57
CA ASN A 92 -13.87 -11.58 8.61
C ASN A 92 -13.57 -12.11 7.19
N ASP A 93 -14.40 -11.76 6.19
CA ASP A 93 -14.31 -12.27 4.83
C ASP A 93 -13.60 -11.29 3.89
N GLY A 94 -12.58 -10.59 4.37
CA GLY A 94 -11.76 -9.72 3.52
C GLY A 94 -11.26 -10.50 2.30
N LEU A 95 -11.46 -9.95 1.11
CA LEU A 95 -11.08 -10.57 -0.17
C LEU A 95 -9.58 -10.96 -0.23
N PHE A 96 -8.80 -10.42 0.69
CA PHE A 96 -7.35 -10.59 0.81
C PHE A 96 -6.94 -11.29 2.12
N ASN A 97 -7.89 -11.66 2.97
CA ASN A 97 -7.60 -12.26 4.27
C ASN A 97 -7.34 -13.77 4.14
N LEU A 98 -6.24 -14.12 3.50
CA LEU A 98 -5.78 -15.51 3.39
C LEU A 98 -5.15 -16.04 4.69
N THR A 99 -4.83 -15.16 5.64
CA THR A 99 -4.11 -15.47 6.89
C THR A 99 -5.03 -15.56 8.11
N GLY A 100 -6.30 -15.21 7.97
CA GLY A 100 -7.28 -15.15 9.06
C GLY A 100 -7.02 -13.91 9.95
N GLY A 101 -7.79 -12.92 9.89
CA GLY A 101 -7.80 -11.66 10.61
C GLY A 101 -9.11 -10.97 10.32
N ALA A 102 -9.17 -9.66 10.39
CA ALA A 102 -10.37 -8.91 10.04
C ALA A 102 -10.04 -7.65 9.25
N THR A 103 -10.91 -7.31 8.31
CA THR A 103 -10.89 -6.02 7.64
C THR A 103 -11.93 -5.10 8.26
N LEU A 104 -11.51 -3.95 8.72
CA LEU A 104 -12.40 -2.89 9.18
C LEU A 104 -12.64 -1.90 8.04
N THR A 105 -13.90 -1.55 7.84
CA THR A 105 -14.28 -0.34 7.12
C THR A 105 -14.32 0.79 8.12
N LEU A 106 -13.49 1.78 7.92
CA LEU A 106 -13.31 2.90 8.84
C LEU A 106 -13.76 4.19 8.17
N GLU A 107 -14.28 5.13 8.97
CA GLU A 107 -14.62 6.46 8.50
C GLU A 107 -13.93 7.53 9.34
N THR A 108 -13.50 8.58 8.69
CA THR A 108 -13.02 9.81 9.33
C THR A 108 -13.51 11.03 8.55
N LYS A 109 -13.31 12.21 9.10
CA LYS A 109 -13.79 13.44 8.50
C LYS A 109 -12.61 14.31 8.07
N VAL A 110 -12.50 14.55 6.76
CA VAL A 110 -11.53 15.45 6.15
C VAL A 110 -12.28 16.59 5.46
N ASP A 111 -11.98 17.84 5.77
CA ASP A 111 -12.62 19.03 5.17
C ASP A 111 -14.16 18.98 5.14
N ASN A 112 -14.80 18.54 6.23
CA ASN A 112 -16.25 18.30 6.34
C ASN A 112 -16.81 17.18 5.44
N THR A 113 -15.98 16.42 4.76
CA THR A 113 -16.35 15.25 3.97
C THR A 113 -16.04 13.98 4.74
N ILE A 114 -16.97 13.03 4.78
CA ILE A 114 -16.72 11.70 5.32
C ILE A 114 -15.87 10.93 4.30
N VAL A 115 -14.73 10.44 4.74
CA VAL A 115 -13.83 9.61 3.96
C VAL A 115 -13.87 8.22 4.55
N VAL A 116 -14.11 7.23 3.69
CA VAL A 116 -14.13 5.81 4.04
C VAL A 116 -12.85 5.15 3.53
N PHE A 117 -12.26 4.31 4.34
CA PHE A 117 -11.05 3.56 4.01
C PHE A 117 -11.04 2.19 4.70
N TYR A 118 -10.11 1.32 4.32
CA TYR A 118 -10.03 -0.04 4.81
C TYR A 118 -8.73 -0.26 5.58
N ALA A 119 -8.84 -0.98 6.70
CA ALA A 119 -7.70 -1.36 7.52
C ALA A 119 -7.74 -2.87 7.78
N GLU A 120 -6.64 -3.55 7.41
CA GLU A 120 -6.48 -4.98 7.60
C GLU A 120 -5.71 -5.25 8.89
N PHE A 121 -6.34 -6.00 9.78
CA PHE A 121 -5.77 -6.46 11.04
C PHE A 121 -5.48 -7.95 10.94
N GLU A 122 -4.29 -8.36 11.35
CA GLU A 122 -3.93 -9.76 11.36
C GLU A 122 -4.63 -10.55 12.48
N LYS A 123 -4.49 -11.87 12.43
CA LYS A 123 -5.17 -12.77 13.35
C LYS A 123 -4.82 -12.55 14.82
N ASP A 124 -3.62 -12.10 15.13
CA ASP A 124 -3.17 -11.80 16.48
C ASP A 124 -3.92 -10.62 17.12
N GLN A 125 -4.52 -9.75 16.30
CA GLN A 125 -5.38 -8.64 16.73
C GLN A 125 -6.84 -9.05 16.98
N GLU A 126 -7.23 -10.30 16.69
CA GLU A 126 -8.62 -10.76 16.76
C GLU A 126 -9.24 -10.57 18.16
N ASP A 127 -8.48 -10.80 19.22
CA ASP A 127 -9.00 -10.64 20.58
C ASP A 127 -9.23 -9.16 20.94
N ASN A 128 -8.40 -8.25 20.45
CA ASN A 128 -8.61 -6.82 20.60
C ASN A 128 -9.85 -6.37 19.80
N LEU A 129 -10.01 -6.88 18.59
CA LEU A 129 -11.14 -6.54 17.72
C LEU A 129 -12.49 -7.03 18.27
N LYS A 130 -12.53 -8.13 19.04
CA LYS A 130 -13.74 -8.60 19.72
C LYS A 130 -14.24 -7.65 20.81
N THR A 131 -13.40 -6.72 21.27
CA THR A 131 -13.76 -5.76 22.32
C THR A 131 -14.48 -4.51 21.78
N VAL A 132 -14.44 -4.29 20.48
CA VAL A 132 -15.00 -3.10 19.83
C VAL A 132 -16.17 -3.48 18.90
N LYS A 133 -16.99 -2.50 18.54
CA LYS A 133 -18.17 -2.67 17.67
C LYS A 133 -18.29 -1.54 16.67
N VAL A 134 -19.13 -1.74 15.66
CA VAL A 134 -19.51 -0.69 14.71
C VAL A 134 -20.04 0.53 15.45
N GLY A 135 -19.54 1.69 15.10
CA GLY A 135 -19.82 2.98 15.73
C GLY A 135 -18.78 3.43 16.76
N ASP A 136 -17.93 2.54 17.27
CA ASP A 136 -16.85 2.93 18.17
C ASP A 136 -15.71 3.63 17.41
N THR A 137 -14.98 4.49 18.09
CA THR A 137 -13.76 5.10 17.59
C THR A 137 -12.56 4.32 18.12
N ILE A 138 -11.68 3.92 17.22
CA ILE A 138 -10.43 3.23 17.57
C ILE A 138 -9.22 4.04 17.18
N THR A 139 -8.10 3.74 17.80
CA THR A 139 -6.78 4.21 17.37
C THR A 139 -5.94 2.98 17.04
N PHE A 140 -5.28 3.02 15.89
CA PHE A 140 -4.41 1.93 15.45
C PHE A 140 -3.13 2.49 14.80
N ILE A 141 -2.10 1.67 14.73
CA ILE A 141 -0.92 1.89 13.90
C ILE A 141 -1.03 0.94 12.73
N GLY A 142 -0.84 1.43 11.50
CA GLY A 142 -0.90 0.60 10.30
C GLY A 142 0.07 1.09 9.24
N GLU A 143 0.43 0.20 8.32
CA GLU A 143 1.21 0.51 7.13
C GLU A 143 0.30 1.12 6.06
N CYS A 144 0.68 2.27 5.54
CA CYS A 144 -0.02 2.94 4.46
C CYS A 144 0.26 2.24 3.12
N LEU A 145 -0.76 1.67 2.49
CA LEU A 145 -0.68 1.18 1.11
C LEU A 145 -1.20 2.22 0.13
N SER A 146 -2.16 3.02 0.56
CA SER A 146 -2.72 4.19 -0.11
C SER A 146 -3.58 4.97 0.89
N ALA A 147 -4.12 6.13 0.50
CA ALA A 147 -5.09 6.85 1.35
C ALA A 147 -6.32 6.00 1.73
N GLY A 148 -6.69 5.04 0.89
CA GLY A 148 -7.89 4.21 1.08
C GLY A 148 -7.62 2.81 1.64
N SER A 149 -6.36 2.40 1.82
CA SER A 149 -6.00 1.03 2.20
C SER A 149 -4.79 0.98 3.11
N TRP A 150 -4.93 0.27 4.23
CA TRP A 150 -3.95 0.13 5.29
C TRP A 150 -3.79 -1.34 5.64
N SER A 151 -2.56 -1.80 5.84
CA SER A 151 -2.23 -3.18 6.21
C SER A 151 -1.42 -3.23 7.49
N ASP A 152 -1.19 -4.44 7.98
CA ASP A 152 -0.39 -4.69 9.19
C ASP A 152 -0.82 -3.77 10.36
N CYS A 153 -2.15 -3.71 10.57
CA CYS A 153 -2.74 -2.81 11.53
C CYS A 153 -2.74 -3.43 12.93
N GLU A 154 -2.31 -2.64 13.91
CA GLU A 154 -2.29 -2.99 15.31
C GLU A 154 -3.15 -2.01 16.10
N MET A 155 -4.15 -2.49 16.87
CA MET A 155 -4.91 -1.63 17.77
C MET A 155 -4.05 -1.13 18.92
N ILE A 156 -4.13 0.18 19.17
CA ILE A 156 -3.59 0.78 20.40
C ILE A 156 -4.65 0.63 21.48
N ALA A 157 -4.31 -0.04 22.57
CA ALA A 157 -5.20 -0.14 23.74
C ALA A 157 -5.59 1.26 24.24
N GLN A 158 -6.89 1.48 24.42
CA GLN A 158 -7.43 2.71 25.00
C GLN A 158 -7.35 2.68 26.51
#